data_d35648f9e5b6d1e3f5440c51c1b89241
#
_entry.id   d35648f9e5b6d1e3f5440c51c1b89241
#
_cell.length_a   1.000
_cell.length_b   1.000
_cell.length_c   1.000
_cell.angle_alpha   90.00
_cell.angle_beta   90.00
_cell.angle_gamma   90.00
#
_symmetry.space_group_name_H-M   'P 1'
#
loop_
_entity.id
_entity.type
_entity.pdbx_description
1 polymer ?
#
loop_
_entity_poly.entity_id
_entity_poly.type
_entity_poly.pdbx_seq_one_letter_code
_entity_poly.pdbx_strand_id
1 'polypeptide(L)'
;MILSDKRILEEIEKGTIKIVPYDRECLGSNSYDVHLGKYLATYEHAELDAKKHNKIVHFEIPEDGILLLPHMFYLGVTEEYTETHAHVPFLEGKSSTGRLGIDIHATAGKGDVGFCGNWTLEISVKQPVKVYKGMPIGQLIYFPVDGEIEIKYNEKKNAKYSGQHNKPVESMMWKNSF
;
A
#
# COMPACT_ATOMS: atom_id res chain seq x y z
N MET A 1 -12.38 -13.48 -10.69
CA MET A 1 -13.34 -13.46 -9.55
C MET A 1 -12.70 -12.68 -8.41
N ILE A 2 -13.50 -11.95 -7.63
CA ILE A 2 -13.06 -11.22 -6.44
C ILE A 2 -13.63 -11.96 -5.22
N LEU A 3 -12.90 -12.00 -4.10
CA LEU A 3 -13.40 -12.60 -2.87
C LEU A 3 -14.52 -11.75 -2.28
N SER A 4 -15.59 -12.38 -1.81
CA SER A 4 -16.62 -11.75 -1.00
C SER A 4 -16.15 -11.54 0.45
N ASP A 5 -16.88 -10.73 1.22
CA ASP A 5 -16.66 -10.52 2.64
C ASP A 5 -16.55 -11.85 3.43
N LYS A 6 -17.50 -12.77 3.22
CA LYS A 6 -17.46 -14.10 3.85
C LYS A 6 -16.19 -14.86 3.49
N ARG A 7 -15.79 -14.82 2.22
CA ARG A 7 -14.58 -15.50 1.77
C ARG A 7 -13.32 -14.87 2.35
N ILE A 8 -13.26 -13.54 2.46
CA ILE A 8 -12.15 -12.84 3.13
C ILE A 8 -12.04 -13.28 4.59
N LEU A 9 -13.17 -13.34 5.33
CA LEU A 9 -13.19 -13.84 6.71
C LEU A 9 -12.67 -15.28 6.83
N GLU A 10 -13.15 -16.18 5.97
CA GLU A 10 -12.68 -17.57 5.94
C GLU A 10 -11.17 -17.66 5.70
N GLU A 11 -10.63 -16.83 4.82
CA GLU A 11 -9.19 -16.81 4.53
C GLU A 11 -8.38 -16.18 5.67
N ILE A 12 -8.94 -15.23 6.41
CA ILE A 12 -8.35 -14.69 7.64
C ILE A 12 -8.32 -15.80 8.72
N GLU A 13 -9.41 -16.52 8.92
CA GLU A 13 -9.47 -17.65 9.87
C GLU A 13 -8.47 -18.76 9.53
N LYS A 14 -8.27 -19.06 8.25
CA LYS A 14 -7.27 -20.01 7.76
C LYS A 14 -5.82 -19.48 7.85
N GLY A 15 -5.63 -18.19 8.11
CA GLY A 15 -4.32 -17.55 8.13
C GLY A 15 -3.69 -17.35 6.74
N THR A 16 -4.45 -17.50 5.65
CA THR A 16 -3.97 -17.21 4.29
C THR A 16 -4.01 -15.73 3.95
N ILE A 17 -4.85 -14.97 4.65
CA ILE A 17 -4.87 -13.51 4.69
C ILE A 17 -4.69 -13.07 6.14
N LYS A 18 -3.84 -12.08 6.37
CA LYS A 18 -3.65 -11.46 7.69
C LYS A 18 -3.71 -9.94 7.55
N ILE A 19 -4.41 -9.30 8.46
CA ILE A 19 -4.56 -7.84 8.53
C ILE A 19 -4.42 -7.44 10.00
N VAL A 20 -3.50 -6.52 10.30
CA VAL A 20 -3.22 -6.06 11.68
C VAL A 20 -2.98 -4.56 11.70
N PRO A 21 -3.75 -3.77 12.46
CA PRO A 21 -4.93 -4.19 13.22
C PRO A 21 -6.09 -4.59 12.30
N TYR A 22 -6.94 -5.50 12.74
CA TYR A 22 -8.17 -5.87 12.04
C TYR A 22 -9.35 -5.17 12.72
N ASP A 23 -10.17 -4.50 11.91
CA ASP A 23 -11.44 -3.93 12.33
C ASP A 23 -12.57 -4.46 11.43
N ARG A 24 -13.61 -5.03 12.05
CA ARG A 24 -14.77 -5.57 11.32
C ARG A 24 -15.49 -4.51 10.49
N GLU A 25 -15.53 -3.27 10.94
CA GLU A 25 -16.19 -2.16 10.24
C GLU A 25 -15.50 -1.77 8.93
N CYS A 26 -14.23 -2.13 8.78
CA CYS A 26 -13.46 -1.93 7.55
C CYS A 26 -13.73 -2.97 6.47
N LEU A 27 -14.44 -4.06 6.80
CA LEU A 27 -14.78 -5.11 5.84
C LEU A 27 -16.03 -4.75 5.06
N GLY A 28 -15.87 -4.39 3.78
CA GLY A 28 -16.93 -4.19 2.80
C GLY A 28 -17.39 -5.50 2.17
N SER A 29 -18.29 -5.43 1.20
CA SER A 29 -18.87 -6.64 0.53
C SER A 29 -17.82 -7.50 -0.18
N ASN A 30 -16.73 -6.92 -0.64
CA ASN A 30 -15.69 -7.58 -1.44
C ASN A 30 -14.33 -6.87 -1.34
N SER A 31 -14.11 -6.10 -0.30
CA SER A 31 -12.88 -5.36 -0.04
C SER A 31 -12.67 -5.16 1.46
N TYR A 32 -11.47 -4.78 1.84
CA TYR A 32 -11.12 -4.34 3.18
C TYR A 32 -10.49 -2.95 3.11
N ASP A 33 -11.04 -2.00 3.85
CA ASP A 33 -10.55 -0.63 3.91
C ASP A 33 -9.22 -0.56 4.67
N VAL A 34 -8.29 0.25 4.15
CA VAL A 34 -7.02 0.53 4.81
C VAL A 34 -6.85 2.01 5.08
N HIS A 35 -6.07 2.34 6.10
CA HIS A 35 -5.91 3.68 6.62
C HIS A 35 -4.51 4.24 6.35
N LEU A 36 -4.41 5.55 6.23
CA LEU A 36 -3.15 6.26 6.11
C LEU A 36 -2.41 6.20 7.45
N GLY A 37 -1.24 5.58 7.45
CA GLY A 37 -0.36 5.55 8.60
C GLY A 37 0.20 6.93 8.93
N LYS A 38 0.93 7.03 10.02
CA LYS A 38 1.40 8.32 10.54
C LYS A 38 2.59 8.94 9.80
N TYR A 39 3.28 8.20 8.93
CA TYR A 39 4.46 8.68 8.23
C TYR A 39 4.21 8.91 6.75
N LEU A 40 4.70 10.06 6.29
CA LEU A 40 4.93 10.35 4.89
C LEU A 40 6.43 10.50 4.63
N ALA A 41 6.80 10.48 3.36
CA ALA A 41 8.14 10.83 2.92
C ALA A 41 8.10 11.55 1.56
N THR A 42 9.13 12.33 1.28
CA THR A 42 9.41 12.89 -0.04
C THR A 42 10.83 12.55 -0.44
N TYR A 43 11.12 12.53 -1.73
CA TYR A 43 12.49 12.41 -2.20
C TYR A 43 13.29 13.64 -1.82
N GLU A 44 14.55 13.43 -1.45
CA GLU A 44 15.49 14.50 -1.05
C GLU A 44 15.80 15.46 -2.22
N HIS A 45 15.80 14.94 -3.44
CA HIS A 45 16.07 15.68 -4.66
C HIS A 45 14.88 15.65 -5.62
N ALA A 46 14.68 16.75 -6.36
CA ALA A 46 13.62 16.85 -7.36
C ALA A 46 13.91 16.00 -8.61
N GLU A 47 15.19 15.84 -8.97
CA GLU A 47 15.61 14.98 -10.06
C GLU A 47 15.99 13.59 -9.53
N LEU A 48 15.34 12.56 -10.07
CA LEU A 48 15.55 11.17 -9.69
C LEU A 48 16.30 10.44 -10.83
N ASP A 49 17.24 9.58 -10.44
CA ASP A 49 17.96 8.71 -11.37
C ASP A 49 17.60 7.24 -11.07
N ALA A 50 16.97 6.58 -12.03
CA ALA A 50 16.54 5.19 -11.89
C ALA A 50 17.68 4.20 -11.61
N LYS A 51 18.92 4.56 -11.96
CA LYS A 51 20.13 3.75 -11.70
C LYS A 51 20.80 4.04 -10.36
N LYS A 52 20.33 5.03 -9.64
CA LYS A 52 20.90 5.45 -8.35
C LYS A 52 19.93 5.25 -7.20
N HIS A 53 20.45 5.12 -6.00
CA HIS A 53 19.67 5.16 -4.79
C HIS A 53 19.19 6.60 -4.56
N ASN A 54 17.90 6.82 -4.71
CA ASN A 54 17.25 8.10 -4.45
C ASN A 54 16.73 8.11 -3.02
N LYS A 55 17.39 8.87 -2.15
CA LYS A 55 17.05 8.95 -0.73
C LYS A 55 15.73 9.67 -0.51
N ILE A 56 15.01 9.27 0.53
CA ILE A 56 13.78 9.91 1.00
C ILE A 56 13.96 10.50 2.39
N VAL A 57 13.18 11.56 2.66
CA VAL A 57 13.10 12.20 3.98
C VAL A 57 11.72 11.91 4.54
N HIS A 58 11.69 11.20 5.67
CA HIS A 58 10.46 10.89 6.38
C HIS A 58 10.04 12.05 7.30
N PHE A 59 8.73 12.25 7.40
CA PHE A 59 8.12 13.16 8.37
C PHE A 59 6.81 12.58 8.89
N GLU A 60 6.41 13.00 10.06
CA GLU A 60 5.20 12.55 10.72
C GLU A 60 4.04 13.48 10.39
N ILE A 61 2.85 12.93 10.15
CA ILE A 61 1.62 13.71 9.98
C ILE A 61 1.21 14.26 11.34
N PRO A 62 1.15 15.60 11.50
CA PRO A 62 0.69 16.21 12.75
C PRO A 62 -0.75 15.83 13.10
N GLU A 63 -1.16 15.98 14.37
CA GLU A 63 -2.52 15.68 14.82
C GLU A 63 -3.58 16.54 14.08
N ASP A 64 -3.23 17.77 13.76
CA ASP A 64 -4.10 18.69 13.01
C ASP A 64 -4.03 18.49 11.49
N GLY A 65 -3.33 17.42 11.02
CA GLY A 65 -3.18 17.05 9.62
C GLY A 65 -2.11 17.84 8.88
N ILE A 66 -1.87 17.45 7.63
CA ILE A 66 -0.90 18.09 6.73
C ILE A 66 -1.54 18.40 5.38
N LEU A 67 -1.20 19.56 4.81
CA LEU A 67 -1.64 19.97 3.49
C LEU A 67 -0.72 19.37 2.42
N LEU A 68 -1.26 18.48 1.59
CA LEU A 68 -0.59 18.00 0.39
C LEU A 68 -0.80 18.97 -0.77
N LEU A 69 0.22 19.16 -1.57
CA LEU A 69 0.20 20.13 -2.68
C LEU A 69 0.29 19.41 -4.03
N PRO A 70 -0.41 19.91 -5.07
CA PRO A 70 -0.24 19.46 -6.44
C PRO A 70 1.23 19.59 -6.88
N HIS A 71 1.63 18.78 -7.85
CA HIS A 71 3.01 18.69 -8.38
C HIS A 71 4.07 18.16 -7.40
N MET A 72 3.67 17.82 -6.17
CA MET A 72 4.50 17.08 -5.24
C MET A 72 4.15 15.61 -5.27
N PHE A 73 5.17 14.76 -5.08
CA PHE A 73 5.01 13.33 -4.96
C PHE A 73 5.38 12.90 -3.54
N TYR A 74 4.44 12.24 -2.89
CA TYR A 74 4.62 11.79 -1.52
C TYR A 74 4.58 10.27 -1.46
N LEU A 75 5.42 9.70 -0.63
CA LEU A 75 5.31 8.29 -0.24
C LEU A 75 4.60 8.25 1.10
N GLY A 76 3.49 7.53 1.16
CA GLY A 76 2.76 7.22 2.38
C GLY A 76 2.93 5.75 2.75
N VAL A 77 2.33 5.35 3.85
CA VAL A 77 2.29 3.96 4.30
C VAL A 77 0.91 3.65 4.87
N THR A 78 0.44 2.42 4.70
CA THR A 78 -0.79 1.97 5.36
C THR A 78 -0.56 1.78 6.86
N GLU A 79 -1.58 2.02 7.67
CA GLU A 79 -1.56 1.67 9.09
C GLU A 79 -1.53 0.16 9.26
N GLU A 80 -2.31 -0.55 8.44
CA GLU A 80 -2.42 -2.00 8.49
C GLU A 80 -1.18 -2.69 7.92
N TYR A 81 -0.63 -3.58 8.70
CA TYR A 81 0.26 -4.64 8.23
C TYR A 81 -0.58 -5.76 7.64
N THR A 82 -0.21 -6.25 6.46
CA THR A 82 -0.95 -7.32 5.78
C THR A 82 -0.04 -8.44 5.32
N GLU A 83 -0.60 -9.65 5.27
CA GLU A 83 0.03 -10.80 4.61
C GLU A 83 -0.99 -11.47 3.69
N THR A 84 -0.52 -11.96 2.55
CA THR A 84 -1.32 -12.79 1.65
C THR A 84 -0.52 -13.99 1.16
N HIS A 85 -1.05 -15.19 1.35
CA HIS A 85 -0.32 -16.44 1.09
C HIS A 85 -0.95 -17.31 0.00
N ALA A 86 -2.16 -16.96 -0.46
CA ALA A 86 -2.92 -17.73 -1.45
C ALA A 86 -3.66 -16.88 -2.48
N HIS A 87 -3.72 -15.57 -2.29
CA HIS A 87 -4.49 -14.66 -3.13
C HIS A 87 -3.64 -13.48 -3.60
N VAL A 88 -3.93 -12.95 -4.78
CA VAL A 88 -3.33 -11.72 -5.28
C VAL A 88 -4.06 -10.53 -4.66
N PRO A 89 -3.39 -9.69 -3.84
CA PRO A 89 -3.99 -8.48 -3.32
C PRO A 89 -3.86 -7.34 -4.33
N PHE A 90 -4.90 -6.54 -4.44
CA PHE A 90 -4.86 -5.25 -5.13
C PHE A 90 -5.20 -4.16 -4.13
N LEU A 91 -4.35 -3.18 -4.05
CA LEU A 91 -4.61 -1.95 -3.29
C LEU A 91 -5.17 -0.91 -4.26
N GLU A 92 -6.39 -0.48 -4.02
CA GLU A 92 -7.12 0.50 -4.81
C GLU A 92 -7.52 1.70 -3.97
N GLY A 93 -7.69 2.86 -4.61
CA GLY A 93 -8.21 4.05 -3.94
C GLY A 93 -9.70 3.87 -3.56
N LYS A 94 -10.13 4.61 -2.54
CA LYS A 94 -11.56 4.71 -2.21
C LYS A 94 -12.24 5.79 -3.02
N SER A 95 -13.52 5.61 -3.30
CA SER A 95 -14.33 6.59 -4.03
C SER A 95 -14.29 7.99 -3.39
N SER A 96 -14.25 8.08 -2.06
CA SER A 96 -14.21 9.35 -1.34
C SER A 96 -12.85 10.04 -1.47
N THR A 97 -11.74 9.30 -1.41
CA THR A 97 -10.40 9.85 -1.62
C THR A 97 -10.18 10.27 -3.07
N GLY A 98 -10.65 9.45 -4.02
CA GLY A 98 -10.61 9.81 -5.45
C GLY A 98 -11.38 11.10 -5.77
N ARG A 99 -12.53 11.34 -5.11
CA ARG A 99 -13.31 12.59 -5.27
C ARG A 99 -12.63 13.82 -4.67
N LEU A 100 -11.70 13.65 -3.74
CA LEU A 100 -10.82 14.72 -3.26
C LEU A 100 -9.61 14.94 -4.18
N GLY A 101 -9.49 14.15 -5.24
CA GLY A 101 -8.36 14.22 -6.18
C GLY A 101 -7.09 13.58 -5.64
N ILE A 102 -7.19 12.61 -4.75
CA ILE A 102 -6.05 11.88 -4.18
C ILE A 102 -5.85 10.57 -4.95
N ASP A 103 -4.69 10.42 -5.58
CA ASP A 103 -4.19 9.14 -6.11
C ASP A 103 -3.29 8.50 -5.05
N ILE A 104 -3.35 7.18 -4.89
CA ILE A 104 -2.55 6.44 -3.88
C ILE A 104 -1.54 5.47 -4.47
N HIS A 105 -1.54 5.30 -5.77
CA HIS A 105 -0.52 4.58 -6.52
C HIS A 105 -0.36 5.19 -7.91
N ALA A 106 0.86 5.19 -8.43
CA ALA A 106 1.14 5.69 -9.77
C ALA A 106 0.70 4.68 -10.85
N THR A 107 1.12 3.41 -10.72
CA THR A 107 0.83 2.36 -11.70
C THR A 107 0.63 0.97 -11.10
N ALA A 108 1.10 0.70 -9.89
CA ALA A 108 1.27 -0.66 -9.37
C ALA A 108 0.46 -0.91 -8.10
N GLY A 109 -0.87 -0.94 -8.23
CA GLY A 109 -1.77 -1.33 -7.14
C GLY A 109 -1.76 -2.83 -6.83
N LYS A 110 -1.21 -3.68 -7.73
CA LYS A 110 -1.14 -5.14 -7.56
C LYS A 110 0.03 -5.55 -6.67
N GLY A 111 -0.24 -6.30 -5.63
CA GLY A 111 0.77 -7.06 -4.89
C GLY A 111 0.94 -8.47 -5.43
N ASP A 112 1.98 -9.15 -4.98
CA ASP A 112 2.23 -10.57 -5.28
C ASP A 112 1.77 -11.47 -4.13
N VAL A 113 1.41 -12.71 -4.44
CA VAL A 113 1.19 -13.74 -3.41
C VAL A 113 2.49 -13.97 -2.63
N GLY A 114 2.40 -13.93 -1.31
CA GLY A 114 3.56 -13.94 -0.42
C GLY A 114 4.04 -12.55 0.00
N PHE A 115 3.33 -11.46 -0.40
CA PHE A 115 3.63 -10.15 0.16
C PHE A 115 3.26 -10.11 1.65
N CYS A 116 4.20 -9.60 2.46
CA CYS A 116 4.06 -9.40 3.89
C CYS A 116 4.60 -8.01 4.25
N GLY A 117 3.78 -7.13 4.78
CA GLY A 117 4.21 -5.76 5.15
C GLY A 117 3.09 -4.74 5.18
N ASN A 118 3.45 -3.52 5.56
CA ASN A 118 2.63 -2.35 5.30
C ASN A 118 2.84 -1.93 3.83
N TRP A 119 1.80 -1.37 3.20
CA TRP A 119 1.90 -0.91 1.81
C TRP A 119 2.50 0.48 1.75
N THR A 120 3.50 0.67 0.89
CA THR A 120 3.91 2.02 0.52
C THR A 120 2.93 2.58 -0.51
N LEU A 121 2.38 3.75 -0.21
CA LEU A 121 1.45 4.48 -1.05
C LEU A 121 2.22 5.53 -1.86
N GLU A 122 1.93 5.61 -3.15
CA GLU A 122 2.52 6.57 -4.09
C GLU A 122 1.53 7.72 -4.30
N ILE A 123 1.53 8.69 -3.35
CA ILE A 123 0.47 9.68 -3.24
C ILE A 123 0.76 10.90 -4.11
N SER A 124 -0.20 11.25 -4.96
CA SER A 124 -0.28 12.53 -5.65
C SER A 124 -1.66 13.14 -5.52
N VAL A 125 -1.76 14.47 -5.60
CA VAL A 125 -3.03 15.18 -5.45
C VAL A 125 -3.28 16.15 -6.60
N LYS A 126 -4.54 16.26 -7.02
CA LYS A 126 -4.95 17.15 -8.14
C LYS A 126 -5.12 18.61 -7.69
N GLN A 127 -5.36 18.83 -6.41
CA GLN A 127 -5.57 20.13 -5.78
C GLN A 127 -5.03 20.09 -4.34
N PRO A 128 -4.74 21.22 -3.69
CA PRO A 128 -4.35 21.21 -2.30
C PRO A 128 -5.41 20.52 -1.44
N VAL A 129 -4.99 19.49 -0.70
CA VAL A 129 -5.90 18.72 0.16
C VAL A 129 -5.23 18.42 1.50
N LYS A 130 -5.96 18.61 2.58
CA LYS A 130 -5.48 18.29 3.93
C LYS A 130 -5.80 16.83 4.25
N VAL A 131 -4.76 16.08 4.64
CA VAL A 131 -4.87 14.66 5.01
C VAL A 131 -4.48 14.46 6.47
N TYR A 132 -4.97 13.37 7.05
CA TYR A 132 -4.79 13.04 8.46
C TYR A 132 -4.32 11.59 8.61
N LYS A 133 -3.48 11.31 9.60
CA LYS A 133 -3.21 9.93 9.99
C LYS A 133 -4.50 9.21 10.40
N GLY A 134 -4.60 7.94 10.12
CA GLY A 134 -5.79 7.12 10.43
C GLY A 134 -7.00 7.38 9.52
N MET A 135 -6.92 8.28 8.52
CA MET A 135 -8.03 8.43 7.58
C MET A 135 -8.10 7.23 6.63
N PRO A 136 -9.31 6.76 6.26
CA PRO A 136 -9.45 5.75 5.21
C PRO A 136 -8.85 6.26 3.91
N ILE A 137 -7.86 5.55 3.37
CA ILE A 137 -7.11 6.01 2.19
C ILE A 137 -7.29 5.12 0.97
N GLY A 138 -7.45 3.83 1.18
CA GLY A 138 -7.57 2.84 0.13
C GLY A 138 -8.38 1.63 0.57
N GLN A 139 -8.42 0.61 -0.27
CA GLN A 139 -9.07 -0.65 -0.02
C GLN A 139 -8.30 -1.79 -0.67
N LEU A 140 -8.21 -2.92 0.02
CA LEU A 140 -7.64 -4.15 -0.51
C LEU A 140 -8.74 -5.05 -1.07
N ILE A 141 -8.55 -5.51 -2.29
CA ILE A 141 -9.37 -6.54 -2.94
C ILE A 141 -8.48 -7.74 -3.23
N TYR A 142 -9.05 -8.94 -3.16
CA TYR A 142 -8.30 -10.19 -3.29
C TYR A 142 -8.83 -11.03 -4.45
N PHE A 143 -7.92 -11.54 -5.26
CA PHE A 143 -8.22 -12.41 -6.39
C PHE A 143 -7.61 -13.80 -6.16
N PRO A 144 -8.35 -14.88 -6.43
CA PRO A 144 -7.75 -16.22 -6.46
C PRO A 144 -6.75 -16.31 -7.61
N VAL A 145 -5.76 -17.18 -7.44
CA VAL A 145 -4.80 -17.55 -8.48
C VAL A 145 -5.26 -18.85 -9.12
N ASP A 146 -5.18 -18.91 -10.45
CA ASP A 146 -5.39 -20.13 -11.19
C ASP A 146 -4.05 -20.89 -11.31
N GLY A 147 -4.03 -22.14 -10.79
CA GLY A 147 -2.84 -22.98 -10.72
C GLY A 147 -1.97 -22.79 -9.49
N GLU A 148 -0.86 -23.53 -9.46
CA GLU A 148 0.11 -23.53 -8.36
C GLU A 148 1.18 -22.43 -8.57
N ILE A 149 1.60 -21.81 -7.47
CA ILE A 149 2.69 -20.84 -7.47
C ILE A 149 3.98 -21.56 -7.07
N GLU A 150 4.93 -21.63 -7.98
CA GLU A 150 6.21 -22.27 -7.77
C GLU A 150 7.03 -21.62 -6.63
N ILE A 151 7.14 -20.28 -6.66
CA ILE A 151 7.90 -19.49 -5.67
C ILE A 151 7.10 -18.25 -5.28
N LYS A 152 6.71 -18.13 -4.03
CA LYS A 152 6.00 -16.95 -3.50
C LYS A 152 6.95 -15.76 -3.36
N TYR A 153 6.37 -14.56 -3.29
CA TYR A 153 7.14 -13.31 -3.24
C TYR A 153 8.14 -13.26 -2.08
N ASN A 154 7.72 -13.64 -0.87
CA ASN A 154 8.57 -13.66 0.32
C ASN A 154 9.69 -14.73 0.28
N GLU A 155 9.58 -15.70 -0.62
CA GLU A 155 10.57 -16.77 -0.83
C GLU A 155 11.63 -16.37 -1.88
N LYS A 156 11.35 -15.32 -2.67
CA LYS A 156 12.28 -14.83 -3.70
C LYS A 156 13.47 -14.12 -3.06
N LYS A 157 14.69 -14.52 -3.43
CA LYS A 157 15.95 -13.89 -2.98
C LYS A 157 16.06 -12.40 -3.31
N ASN A 158 15.36 -11.94 -4.33
CA ASN A 158 15.35 -10.56 -4.83
C ASN A 158 14.05 -9.82 -4.52
N ALA A 159 13.24 -10.30 -3.58
CA ALA A 159 12.06 -9.58 -3.10
C ALA A 159 12.49 -8.24 -2.46
N LYS A 160 12.12 -7.13 -3.10
CA LYS A 160 12.61 -5.79 -2.71
C LYS A 160 11.82 -5.19 -1.56
N TYR A 161 10.53 -5.48 -1.49
CA TYR A 161 9.57 -4.77 -0.64
C TYR A 161 8.88 -5.68 0.38
N SER A 162 9.40 -6.88 0.63
CA SER A 162 8.90 -7.75 1.69
C SER A 162 9.37 -7.28 3.06
N GLY A 163 8.49 -7.36 4.06
CA GLY A 163 8.83 -6.99 5.44
C GLY A 163 8.89 -5.49 5.69
N GLN A 164 8.21 -4.66 4.89
CA GLN A 164 8.09 -3.23 5.17
C GLN A 164 7.25 -3.00 6.43
N HIS A 165 7.71 -2.12 7.32
CA HIS A 165 7.02 -1.84 8.58
C HIS A 165 6.95 -0.34 8.86
N ASN A 166 5.74 0.15 9.10
CA ASN A 166 5.39 1.45 9.69
C ASN A 166 5.91 2.72 8.99
N LYS A 167 6.75 2.62 7.95
CA LYS A 167 7.27 3.76 7.20
C LYS A 167 7.28 3.45 5.71
N PRO A 168 7.02 4.45 4.85
CA PRO A 168 7.15 4.25 3.42
C PRO A 168 8.61 4.00 3.03
N VAL A 169 8.79 3.25 1.94
CA VAL A 169 10.11 2.86 1.41
C VAL A 169 10.28 3.47 0.04
N GLU A 170 11.48 3.94 -0.25
CA GLU A 170 11.87 4.50 -1.55
C GLU A 170 11.92 3.44 -2.66
N SER A 171 11.95 3.91 -3.90
CA SER A 171 12.14 3.05 -5.06
C SER A 171 13.47 2.28 -4.99
N MET A 172 13.39 0.97 -5.17
CA MET A 172 14.56 0.10 -5.30
C MET A 172 14.86 -0.25 -6.77
N MET A 173 14.49 0.61 -7.72
CA MET A 173 14.74 0.41 -9.16
C MET A 173 16.24 0.23 -9.44
N TRP A 174 17.10 0.96 -8.75
CA TRP A 174 18.57 0.90 -8.87
C TRP A 174 19.18 -0.48 -8.57
N LYS A 175 18.45 -1.40 -7.94
CA LYS A 175 18.89 -2.79 -7.72
C LYS A 175 18.67 -3.69 -8.95
N ASN A 176 18.02 -3.19 -10.00
CA ASN A 176 17.86 -3.93 -11.26
C ASN A 176 19.07 -3.73 -12.17
N SER A 177 19.39 -4.76 -12.96
CA SER A 177 20.37 -4.66 -14.04
C SER A 177 19.68 -4.14 -15.31
N PHE A 178 20.10 -2.99 -15.85
CA PHE A 178 19.66 -2.42 -17.13
C PHE A 178 20.60 -1.37 -17.68
#